data_7986564ba6cd4c2caf24d9ca2ba6a454
#
_entry.id   7986564ba6cd4c2caf24d9ca2ba6a454
#
_cell.length_a   1.000
_cell.length_b   1.000
_cell.length_c   1.000
_cell.angle_alpha   90.00
_cell.angle_beta   90.00
_cell.angle_gamma   90.00
#
_symmetry.space_group_name_H-M   'P 1'
#
loop_
_entity.id
_entity.type
_entity.pdbx_description
1 polymer ?
#
loop_
_entity_poly.entity_id
_entity_poly.type
_entity_poly.pdbx_seq_one_letter_code
_entity_poly.pdbx_strand_id
1 'polypeptide(L)'
;LSFTSPNVRVGDKGEPDFLQQNNFQLYWQHTQDPKANPGSTFSASVDFRTSGYNRYSATSLNEALQTQTSSTISYSKSWLGTPFSLSANMSVSQNSQSGTLSIALPNVVFNVSTFYPFKRKEAMGKQRWYEKISLRYTGKFNNKANAKESEIFTKETLQNMQYGFEHSIPISATYNIFNYINFGPTINY
;
A
#
# COMPACT_ATOMS: atom_id res chain seq x y z
N LEU A 1 9.72 -5.03 -17.39
CA LEU A 1 9.63 -3.58 -17.53
C LEU A 1 9.53 -3.23 -19.02
N SER A 2 8.50 -2.51 -19.42
CA SER A 2 8.39 -1.92 -20.76
C SER A 2 8.00 -0.45 -20.63
N PHE A 3 8.56 0.37 -21.52
CA PHE A 3 8.22 1.78 -21.65
C PHE A 3 7.94 2.06 -23.11
N THR A 4 6.80 2.65 -23.39
CA THR A 4 6.37 2.99 -24.75
C THR A 4 5.94 4.46 -24.76
N SER A 5 6.46 5.23 -25.71
CA SER A 5 6.16 6.67 -25.81
C SER A 5 5.83 7.04 -27.26
N PRO A 6 4.60 6.80 -27.71
CA PRO A 6 4.15 7.20 -29.04
C PRO A 6 3.89 8.71 -29.07
N ASN A 7 4.45 9.38 -30.07
CA ASN A 7 4.15 10.76 -30.41
C ASN A 7 3.03 10.79 -31.45
N VAL A 8 1.91 11.39 -31.13
CA VAL A 8 0.80 11.56 -32.05
C VAL A 8 0.78 13.02 -32.53
N ARG A 9 0.80 13.20 -33.85
CA ARG A 9 0.63 14.48 -34.50
C ARG A 9 -0.57 14.42 -35.44
N VAL A 10 -1.47 15.37 -35.33
CA VAL A 10 -2.64 15.54 -36.20
C VAL A 10 -2.59 16.96 -36.74
N GLY A 11 -2.76 17.12 -38.07
CA GLY A 11 -2.66 18.42 -38.74
C GLY A 11 -1.22 18.88 -39.00
N ASP A 12 -1.09 19.96 -39.75
CA ASP A 12 0.19 20.57 -40.07
C ASP A 12 0.53 21.70 -39.08
N LYS A 13 1.84 21.82 -38.76
CA LYS A 13 2.31 22.81 -37.79
C LYS A 13 2.02 24.24 -38.29
N GLY A 14 1.14 24.91 -37.56
CA GLY A 14 0.68 26.28 -37.87
C GLY A 14 -0.80 26.34 -38.24
N GLU A 15 -1.49 25.23 -38.41
CA GLU A 15 -2.93 25.19 -38.64
C GLU A 15 -3.72 25.09 -37.32
N PRO A 16 -4.99 25.54 -37.29
CA PRO A 16 -5.83 25.56 -36.08
C PRO A 16 -6.13 24.16 -35.49
N ASP A 17 -6.02 23.13 -36.33
CA ASP A 17 -6.25 21.72 -35.98
C ASP A 17 -4.97 20.97 -35.63
N PHE A 18 -3.82 21.68 -35.55
CA PHE A 18 -2.55 21.09 -35.15
C PHE A 18 -2.61 20.59 -33.69
N LEU A 19 -2.52 19.29 -33.52
CA LEU A 19 -2.43 18.64 -32.22
C LEU A 19 -1.15 17.80 -32.13
N GLN A 20 -0.35 18.09 -31.13
CA GLN A 20 0.79 17.24 -30.79
C GLN A 20 0.61 16.73 -29.35
N GLN A 21 0.51 15.43 -29.19
CA GLN A 21 0.41 14.76 -27.88
C GLN A 21 1.55 13.79 -27.68
N ASN A 22 2.22 13.94 -26.56
CA ASN A 22 3.22 12.99 -26.09
C ASN A 22 2.51 12.00 -25.14
N ASN A 23 2.23 10.82 -25.64
CA ASN A 23 1.62 9.77 -24.85
C ASN A 23 2.71 8.82 -24.35
N PHE A 24 2.53 8.23 -23.18
CA PHE A 24 3.41 7.19 -22.72
C PHE A 24 2.64 6.14 -21.92
N GLN A 25 3.22 4.94 -21.89
CA GLN A 25 2.84 3.85 -21.00
C GLN A 25 4.09 3.33 -20.31
N LEU A 26 4.00 3.16 -19.01
CA LEU A 26 4.97 2.45 -18.18
C LEU A 26 4.30 1.18 -17.65
N TYR A 27 4.79 0.03 -18.08
CA TYR A 27 4.37 -1.26 -17.58
C TYR A 27 5.52 -1.96 -16.88
N TRP A 28 5.31 -2.34 -15.60
CA TRP A 28 6.31 -3.07 -14.83
C TRP A 28 5.60 -4.10 -13.96
N GLN A 29 6.00 -5.35 -14.15
CA GLN A 29 5.57 -6.44 -13.30
C GLN A 29 6.79 -7.13 -12.70
N HIS A 30 6.78 -7.30 -11.40
CA HIS A 30 7.81 -7.99 -10.65
C HIS A 30 7.21 -8.68 -9.44
N THR A 31 7.68 -9.90 -9.19
CA THR A 31 7.37 -10.65 -7.96
C THR A 31 8.64 -11.29 -7.48
N GLN A 32 9.04 -10.99 -6.26
CA GLN A 32 10.21 -11.59 -5.63
C GLN A 32 9.89 -13.04 -5.24
N ASP A 33 10.82 -13.95 -5.52
CA ASP A 33 10.76 -15.32 -5.00
C ASP A 33 10.88 -15.29 -3.47
N PRO A 34 9.89 -15.81 -2.70
CA PRO A 34 9.96 -15.87 -1.25
C PRO A 34 11.17 -16.64 -0.70
N LYS A 35 11.73 -17.56 -1.50
CA LYS A 35 12.92 -18.33 -1.12
C LYS A 35 14.20 -17.49 -1.18
N ALA A 36 14.26 -16.47 -2.02
CA ALA A 36 15.44 -15.63 -2.18
C ALA A 36 15.74 -14.78 -0.93
N ASN A 37 14.70 -14.37 -0.20
CA ASN A 37 14.86 -13.58 1.04
C ASN A 37 13.75 -13.96 2.05
N PRO A 38 13.97 -15.01 2.85
CA PRO A 38 12.97 -15.44 3.83
C PRO A 38 12.57 -14.31 4.79
N GLY A 39 11.27 -14.17 4.99
CA GLY A 39 10.70 -13.10 5.83
C GLY A 39 10.59 -11.74 5.13
N SER A 40 10.91 -11.63 3.83
CA SER A 40 10.71 -10.41 3.04
C SER A 40 10.04 -10.75 1.72
N THR A 41 9.05 -9.96 1.33
CA THR A 41 8.41 -10.09 0.01
C THR A 41 8.31 -8.71 -0.63
N PHE A 42 8.58 -8.68 -1.93
CA PHE A 42 8.40 -7.50 -2.76
C PHE A 42 7.62 -7.88 -4.02
N SER A 43 6.60 -7.09 -4.33
CA SER A 43 5.85 -7.23 -5.57
C SER A 43 5.52 -5.87 -6.14
N ALA A 44 5.56 -5.76 -7.45
CA ALA A 44 5.18 -4.59 -8.21
C ALA A 44 4.32 -4.99 -9.40
N SER A 45 3.22 -4.30 -9.59
CA SER A 45 2.34 -4.38 -10.75
C SER A 45 1.99 -2.95 -11.13
N VAL A 46 2.75 -2.36 -12.04
CA VAL A 46 2.60 -0.97 -12.46
C VAL A 46 2.10 -0.95 -13.90
N ASP A 47 0.98 -0.32 -14.14
CA ASP A 47 0.45 0.02 -15.44
C ASP A 47 -0.03 1.48 -15.40
N PHE A 48 0.87 2.38 -15.75
CA PHE A 48 0.60 3.81 -15.77
C PHE A 48 0.62 4.32 -17.21
N ARG A 49 -0.46 4.99 -17.60
CA ARG A 49 -0.65 5.48 -18.98
C ARG A 49 -1.13 6.91 -18.96
N THR A 50 -0.73 7.70 -19.95
CA THR A 50 -1.38 8.99 -20.20
C THR A 50 -2.80 8.77 -20.72
N SER A 51 -3.72 9.70 -20.43
CA SER A 51 -5.13 9.61 -20.85
C SER A 51 -5.30 9.46 -22.36
N GLY A 52 -4.40 10.05 -23.15
CA GLY A 52 -4.39 9.95 -24.60
C GLY A 52 -3.86 8.61 -25.14
N TYR A 53 -3.12 7.84 -24.34
CA TYR A 53 -2.48 6.61 -24.80
C TYR A 53 -3.50 5.62 -25.37
N ASN A 54 -4.53 5.29 -24.64
CA ASN A 54 -5.55 4.33 -25.06
C ASN A 54 -6.34 4.82 -26.27
N ARG A 55 -6.55 6.14 -26.39
CA ARG A 55 -7.31 6.71 -27.50
C ARG A 55 -6.58 6.61 -28.84
N TYR A 56 -5.25 6.78 -28.83
CA TYR A 56 -4.46 6.91 -30.06
C TYR A 56 -3.53 5.72 -30.34
N SER A 57 -3.28 4.86 -29.34
CA SER A 57 -2.27 3.81 -29.43
C SER A 57 -2.80 2.41 -29.04
N ALA A 58 -4.09 2.29 -28.71
CA ALA A 58 -4.68 1.01 -28.39
C ALA A 58 -4.59 0.04 -29.58
N THR A 59 -4.12 -1.18 -29.31
CA THR A 59 -3.98 -2.25 -30.31
C THR A 59 -5.20 -3.15 -30.38
N SER A 60 -6.10 -3.05 -29.41
CA SER A 60 -7.35 -3.80 -29.32
C SER A 60 -8.52 -2.94 -28.85
N LEU A 61 -9.75 -3.36 -29.20
CA LEU A 61 -10.97 -2.70 -28.74
C LEU A 61 -11.09 -2.70 -27.21
N ASN A 62 -10.72 -3.81 -26.56
CA ASN A 62 -10.72 -3.90 -25.09
C ASN A 62 -9.78 -2.89 -24.44
N GLU A 63 -8.61 -2.70 -25.01
CA GLU A 63 -7.64 -1.72 -24.53
C GLU A 63 -8.14 -0.29 -24.73
N ALA A 64 -8.76 0.01 -25.87
CA ALA A 64 -9.37 1.31 -26.17
C ALA A 64 -10.52 1.66 -25.21
N LEU A 65 -11.29 0.65 -24.78
CA LEU A 65 -12.41 0.81 -23.84
C LEU A 65 -11.98 0.80 -22.36
N GLN A 66 -10.75 0.43 -22.08
CA GLN A 66 -10.24 0.40 -20.71
C GLN A 66 -10.03 1.83 -20.18
N THR A 67 -10.91 2.27 -19.30
CA THR A 67 -10.88 3.61 -18.73
C THR A 67 -10.19 3.68 -17.36
N GLN A 68 -9.98 2.53 -16.71
CA GLN A 68 -9.36 2.46 -15.40
C GLN A 68 -8.10 1.61 -15.44
N THR A 69 -7.01 2.13 -14.89
CA THR A 69 -5.77 1.41 -14.64
C THR A 69 -5.39 1.51 -13.17
N SER A 70 -4.74 0.49 -12.67
CA SER A 70 -4.29 0.42 -11.29
C SER A 70 -2.84 -0.04 -11.22
N SER A 71 -2.05 0.70 -10.48
CA SER A 71 -0.65 0.39 -10.21
C SER A 71 -0.47 0.14 -8.73
N THR A 72 0.21 -0.93 -8.37
CA THR A 72 0.45 -1.29 -6.97
C THR A 72 1.89 -1.75 -6.78
N ILE A 73 2.53 -1.27 -5.73
CA ILE A 73 3.83 -1.73 -5.26
C ILE A 73 3.67 -2.11 -3.80
N SER A 74 4.04 -3.32 -3.44
CA SER A 74 3.91 -3.85 -2.08
C SER A 74 5.24 -4.38 -1.59
N TYR A 75 5.58 -4.05 -0.37
CA TYR A 75 6.71 -4.59 0.37
C TYR A 75 6.25 -5.08 1.73
N SER A 76 6.67 -6.27 2.13
CA SER A 76 6.48 -6.73 3.49
C SER A 76 7.76 -7.33 4.06
N LYS A 77 7.95 -7.14 5.35
CA LYS A 77 9.07 -7.68 6.11
C LYS A 77 8.57 -8.22 7.43
N SER A 78 8.89 -9.48 7.70
CA SER A 78 8.73 -10.12 9.00
C SER A 78 10.11 -10.49 9.53
N TRP A 79 10.44 -10.03 10.72
CA TRP A 79 11.72 -10.40 11.35
C TRP A 79 11.54 -11.74 12.05
N LEU A 80 12.09 -12.77 11.43
CA LEU A 80 11.99 -14.15 11.93
C LEU A 80 12.52 -14.27 13.36
N GLY A 81 11.79 -14.96 14.21
CA GLY A 81 12.12 -15.10 15.63
C GLY A 81 11.80 -13.88 16.50
N THR A 82 11.24 -12.84 15.92
CA THR A 82 10.78 -11.63 16.63
C THR A 82 9.29 -11.39 16.40
N PRO A 83 8.61 -10.62 17.26
CA PRO A 83 7.19 -10.28 17.06
C PRO A 83 6.95 -9.16 16.05
N PHE A 84 7.97 -8.66 15.36
CA PHE A 84 7.89 -7.48 14.51
C PHE A 84 7.57 -7.84 13.06
N SER A 85 6.67 -7.07 12.46
CA SER A 85 6.42 -7.08 11.02
C SER A 85 6.09 -5.68 10.50
N LEU A 86 6.50 -5.42 9.27
CA LEU A 86 6.27 -4.19 8.54
C LEU A 86 5.64 -4.52 7.19
N SER A 87 4.63 -3.78 6.79
CA SER A 87 4.13 -3.79 5.43
C SER A 87 4.02 -2.36 4.92
N ALA A 88 4.46 -2.13 3.70
CA ALA A 88 4.35 -0.87 3.00
C ALA A 88 3.68 -1.11 1.65
N ASN A 89 2.68 -0.31 1.34
CA ASN A 89 1.92 -0.42 0.10
C ASN A 89 1.79 0.95 -0.55
N MET A 90 2.00 1.00 -1.85
CA MET A 90 1.81 2.17 -2.69
C MET A 90 0.83 1.80 -3.79
N SER A 91 -0.19 2.60 -4.00
CA SER A 91 -1.16 2.39 -5.05
C SER A 91 -1.53 3.69 -5.75
N VAL A 92 -1.68 3.59 -7.07
CA VAL A 92 -2.18 4.66 -7.92
C VAL A 92 -3.30 4.08 -8.77
N SER A 93 -4.49 4.63 -8.67
CA SER A 93 -5.62 4.32 -9.51
C SER A 93 -5.91 5.50 -10.43
N GLN A 94 -5.95 5.26 -11.71
CA GLN A 94 -6.14 6.27 -12.73
C GLN A 94 -7.44 6.02 -13.50
N ASN A 95 -8.20 7.09 -13.73
CA ASN A 95 -9.33 7.08 -14.64
C ASN A 95 -8.99 7.95 -15.86
N SER A 96 -8.78 7.31 -17.00
CA SER A 96 -8.36 8.00 -18.24
C SER A 96 -9.49 8.81 -18.88
N GLN A 97 -10.75 8.53 -18.57
CA GLN A 97 -11.88 9.29 -19.11
C GLN A 97 -12.03 10.65 -18.41
N SER A 98 -11.86 10.68 -17.09
CA SER A 98 -11.93 11.91 -16.30
C SER A 98 -10.56 12.59 -16.10
N GLY A 99 -9.46 11.93 -16.45
CA GLY A 99 -8.10 12.42 -16.22
C GLY A 99 -7.76 12.55 -14.73
N THR A 100 -8.42 11.75 -13.87
CA THR A 100 -8.23 11.82 -12.42
C THR A 100 -7.41 10.64 -11.90
N LEU A 101 -6.58 10.93 -10.89
CA LEU A 101 -5.78 9.94 -10.18
C LEU A 101 -6.12 9.95 -8.70
N SER A 102 -6.24 8.76 -8.14
CA SER A 102 -6.26 8.53 -6.70
C SER A 102 -4.95 7.87 -6.29
N ILE A 103 -4.20 8.55 -5.44
CA ILE A 103 -2.84 8.21 -5.06
C ILE A 103 -2.83 7.86 -3.58
N ALA A 104 -2.27 6.71 -3.22
CA ALA A 104 -2.01 6.31 -1.85
C ALA A 104 -0.52 5.95 -1.72
N LEU A 105 0.30 6.87 -1.19
CA LEU A 105 1.75 6.80 -1.20
C LEU A 105 2.36 7.44 0.06
N PRO A 106 3.04 6.71 0.91
CA PRO A 106 2.91 5.28 1.19
C PRO A 106 1.81 5.02 2.23
N ASN A 107 1.23 3.83 2.20
CA ASN A 107 0.51 3.28 3.34
C ASN A 107 1.44 2.30 4.04
N VAL A 108 1.75 2.53 5.31
CA VAL A 108 2.68 1.73 6.09
C VAL A 108 1.98 1.18 7.32
N VAL A 109 2.11 -0.12 7.55
CA VAL A 109 1.61 -0.77 8.77
C VAL A 109 2.77 -1.46 9.46
N PHE A 110 3.01 -1.07 10.70
CA PHE A 110 3.96 -1.73 11.58
C PHE A 110 3.20 -2.48 12.67
N ASN A 111 3.44 -3.78 12.79
CA ASN A 111 2.81 -4.62 13.77
C ASN A 111 3.84 -5.24 14.72
N VAL A 112 3.49 -5.25 15.98
CA VAL A 112 4.10 -6.09 17.00
C VAL A 112 3.08 -7.16 17.39
N SER A 113 3.37 -8.41 17.05
CA SER A 113 2.53 -9.56 17.43
C SER A 113 2.41 -9.66 18.93
N THR A 114 1.38 -10.33 19.40
CA THR A 114 1.15 -10.52 20.84
C THR A 114 2.39 -11.05 21.55
N PHE A 115 2.83 -10.31 22.55
CA PHE A 115 3.94 -10.68 23.42
C PHE A 115 3.54 -10.49 24.89
N TYR A 116 4.27 -11.14 25.77
CA TYR A 116 4.02 -11.14 27.21
C TYR A 116 5.20 -10.48 27.91
N PRO A 117 5.16 -9.16 28.19
CA PRO A 117 6.31 -8.41 28.70
C PRO A 117 6.76 -8.86 30.07
N PHE A 118 5.83 -9.36 30.88
CA PHE A 118 6.09 -9.77 32.26
C PHE A 118 6.31 -11.28 32.43
N LYS A 119 6.35 -12.03 31.34
CA LYS A 119 6.60 -13.48 31.38
C LYS A 119 8.06 -13.76 31.73
N ARG A 120 8.28 -14.54 32.79
CA ARG A 120 9.62 -14.98 33.18
C ARG A 120 10.21 -15.89 32.11
N LYS A 121 11.52 -15.75 31.86
CA LYS A 121 12.26 -16.60 30.91
C LYS A 121 12.33 -18.07 31.38
N GLU A 122 12.50 -18.27 32.68
CA GLU A 122 12.54 -19.59 33.34
C GLU A 122 11.44 -19.63 34.38
N ALA A 123 10.29 -20.21 34.00
CA ALA A 123 9.15 -20.32 34.90
C ALA A 123 9.20 -21.63 35.65
N MET A 124 9.65 -21.60 36.90
CA MET A 124 9.41 -22.69 37.85
C MET A 124 8.07 -22.48 38.55
N GLY A 125 7.15 -23.44 38.46
CA GLY A 125 5.85 -23.42 39.12
C GLY A 125 4.71 -22.76 38.33
N LYS A 126 3.61 -22.43 39.02
CA LYS A 126 2.42 -21.83 38.40
C LYS A 126 2.70 -20.42 37.92
N GLN A 127 2.16 -20.07 36.72
CA GLN A 127 2.21 -18.72 36.21
C GLN A 127 1.53 -17.72 37.15
N ARG A 128 2.19 -16.61 37.39
CA ARG A 128 1.63 -15.51 38.19
C ARG A 128 0.62 -14.71 37.35
N TRP A 129 -0.29 -14.02 38.01
CA TRP A 129 -1.36 -13.27 37.34
C TRP A 129 -0.86 -12.25 36.31
N TYR A 130 0.22 -11.55 36.59
CA TYR A 130 0.81 -10.54 35.70
C TYR A 130 1.53 -11.15 34.48
N GLU A 131 1.96 -12.39 34.54
CA GLU A 131 2.60 -13.10 33.41
C GLU A 131 1.61 -13.42 32.28
N LYS A 132 0.32 -13.31 32.55
CA LYS A 132 -0.78 -13.51 31.61
C LYS A 132 -1.19 -12.23 30.87
N ILE A 133 -0.58 -11.11 31.23
CA ILE A 133 -0.81 -9.83 30.54
C ILE A 133 -0.09 -9.86 29.22
N SER A 134 -0.85 -9.69 28.15
CA SER A 134 -0.37 -9.65 26.78
C SER A 134 -0.54 -8.26 26.20
N LEU A 135 0.40 -7.88 25.36
CA LEU A 135 0.43 -6.63 24.63
C LEU A 135 0.54 -6.93 23.13
N ARG A 136 -0.15 -6.14 22.34
CA ARG A 136 0.01 -6.06 20.88
C ARG A 136 0.14 -4.58 20.51
N TYR A 137 0.79 -4.29 19.42
CA TYR A 137 0.84 -2.94 18.87
C TYR A 137 0.59 -2.99 17.36
N THR A 138 -0.20 -2.05 16.88
CA THR A 138 -0.37 -1.79 15.46
C THR A 138 -0.29 -0.28 15.24
N GLY A 139 0.70 0.14 14.47
CA GLY A 139 0.84 1.51 13.97
C GLY A 139 0.52 1.53 12.48
N LYS A 140 -0.38 2.42 12.04
CA LYS A 140 -0.74 2.60 10.64
C LYS A 140 -0.47 4.05 10.23
N PHE A 141 0.28 4.22 9.17
CA PHE A 141 0.45 5.49 8.49
C PHE A 141 -0.24 5.42 7.14
N ASN A 142 -1.18 6.31 6.92
CA ASN A 142 -1.90 6.43 5.65
C ASN A 142 -1.62 7.79 5.05
N ASN A 143 -1.38 7.82 3.75
CA ASN A 143 -1.22 9.05 3.00
C ASN A 143 -1.97 8.94 1.67
N LYS A 144 -2.89 9.86 1.40
CA LYS A 144 -3.76 9.85 0.23
C LYS A 144 -3.79 11.22 -0.43
N ALA A 145 -3.84 11.22 -1.75
CA ALA A 145 -4.10 12.40 -2.55
C ALA A 145 -5.00 12.06 -3.74
N ASN A 146 -5.83 13.00 -4.15
CA ASN A 146 -6.53 12.98 -5.42
C ASN A 146 -5.99 14.13 -6.26
N ALA A 147 -5.60 13.84 -7.49
CA ALA A 147 -5.00 14.80 -8.40
C ALA A 147 -5.53 14.60 -9.81
N LYS A 148 -5.39 15.62 -10.64
CA LYS A 148 -5.51 15.48 -12.10
C LYS A 148 -4.18 15.02 -12.68
N GLU A 149 -4.23 14.31 -13.80
CA GLU A 149 -3.03 13.81 -14.48
C GLU A 149 -2.00 14.92 -14.76
N SER A 150 -2.46 16.12 -15.11
CA SER A 150 -1.62 17.28 -15.36
C SER A 150 -0.90 17.85 -14.11
N GLU A 151 -1.34 17.46 -12.92
CA GLU A 151 -0.92 18.04 -11.65
C GLU A 151 -0.15 17.06 -10.74
N ILE A 152 0.11 15.83 -11.20
CA ILE A 152 0.66 14.73 -10.37
C ILE A 152 1.94 15.11 -9.62
N PHE A 153 2.84 15.86 -10.26
CA PHE A 153 4.14 16.23 -9.68
C PHE A 153 4.20 17.72 -9.29
N THR A 154 3.07 18.38 -9.20
CA THR A 154 3.04 19.77 -8.75
C THR A 154 3.18 19.87 -7.23
N LYS A 155 3.74 21.00 -6.80
CA LYS A 155 3.86 21.30 -5.38
C LYS A 155 2.50 21.34 -4.67
N GLU A 156 1.45 21.71 -5.39
CA GLU A 156 0.08 21.77 -4.89
C GLU A 156 -0.47 20.38 -4.55
N THR A 157 -0.25 19.38 -5.40
CA THR A 157 -0.65 17.99 -5.11
C THR A 157 0.07 17.44 -3.88
N LEU A 158 1.37 17.73 -3.72
CA LEU A 158 2.14 17.30 -2.55
C LEU A 158 1.67 17.99 -1.26
N GLN A 159 1.26 19.26 -1.34
CA GLN A 159 0.75 20.01 -0.19
C GLN A 159 -0.67 19.59 0.21
N ASN A 160 -1.47 19.12 -0.74
CA ASN A 160 -2.85 18.68 -0.52
C ASN A 160 -2.95 17.20 -0.13
N MET A 161 -1.82 16.53 0.12
CA MET A 161 -1.81 15.16 0.62
C MET A 161 -2.43 15.08 2.01
N GLN A 162 -3.39 14.19 2.16
CA GLN A 162 -4.02 13.88 3.44
C GLN A 162 -3.28 12.72 4.08
N TYR A 163 -2.62 12.98 5.19
CA TYR A 163 -1.92 11.95 5.93
C TYR A 163 -2.47 11.80 7.34
N GLY A 164 -2.40 10.61 7.85
CA GLY A 164 -2.85 10.29 9.19
C GLY A 164 -2.02 9.16 9.79
N PHE A 165 -1.86 9.19 11.09
CA PHE A 165 -1.23 8.14 11.85
C PHE A 165 -2.19 7.60 12.89
N GLU A 166 -2.39 6.28 12.92
CA GLU A 166 -3.25 5.57 13.86
C GLU A 166 -2.40 4.63 14.70
N HIS A 167 -2.59 4.67 16.01
CA HIS A 167 -2.02 3.70 16.94
C HIS A 167 -3.12 2.83 17.52
N SER A 168 -2.84 1.56 17.74
CA SER A 168 -3.69 0.66 18.46
C SER A 168 -2.84 -0.22 19.38
N ILE A 169 -3.12 -0.14 20.68
CA ILE A 169 -2.37 -0.87 21.72
C ILE A 169 -3.38 -1.68 22.57
N PRO A 170 -3.86 -2.83 22.08
CA PRO A 170 -4.68 -3.69 22.89
C PRO A 170 -3.83 -4.37 23.99
N ILE A 171 -4.28 -4.20 25.23
CA ILE A 171 -3.75 -4.85 26.42
C ILE A 171 -4.81 -5.85 26.85
N SER A 172 -4.47 -7.11 26.95
CA SER A 172 -5.40 -8.16 27.36
C SER A 172 -4.75 -9.13 28.35
N ALA A 173 -5.59 -9.71 29.19
CA ALA A 173 -5.17 -10.76 30.09
C ALA A 173 -6.24 -11.86 30.09
N THR A 174 -5.83 -13.10 30.30
CA THR A 174 -6.77 -14.22 30.38
C THR A 174 -6.56 -14.95 31.71
N TYR A 175 -7.63 -14.98 32.49
CA TYR A 175 -7.63 -15.65 33.78
C TYR A 175 -8.68 -16.78 33.79
N ASN A 176 -8.29 -17.91 34.29
CA ASN A 176 -9.21 -18.99 34.57
C ASN A 176 -9.50 -18.99 36.09
N ILE A 177 -10.75 -18.71 36.44
CA ILE A 177 -11.21 -18.60 37.80
C ILE A 177 -11.93 -19.91 38.14
N PHE A 178 -11.50 -20.58 39.21
CA PHE A 178 -12.05 -21.86 39.68
C PHE A 178 -12.07 -22.97 38.64
N ASN A 179 -11.25 -22.91 37.59
CA ASN A 179 -11.22 -23.84 36.45
C ASN A 179 -12.50 -23.91 35.60
N TYR A 180 -13.49 -23.08 35.89
CA TYR A 180 -14.79 -23.11 35.20
C TYR A 180 -15.11 -21.78 34.50
N ILE A 181 -14.53 -20.66 34.91
CA ILE A 181 -14.83 -19.33 34.43
C ILE A 181 -13.58 -18.73 33.79
N ASN A 182 -13.65 -18.43 32.50
CA ASN A 182 -12.62 -17.66 31.80
C ASN A 182 -12.96 -16.17 31.87
N PHE A 183 -12.11 -15.41 32.53
CA PHE A 183 -12.20 -13.95 32.60
C PHE A 183 -11.08 -13.31 31.79
N GLY A 184 -11.46 -12.56 30.77
CA GLY A 184 -10.52 -11.95 29.80
C GLY A 184 -10.74 -10.45 29.65
N PRO A 185 -10.24 -9.60 30.57
CA PRO A 185 -10.31 -8.16 30.39
C PRO A 185 -9.43 -7.71 29.23
N THR A 186 -9.95 -6.75 28.43
CA THR A 186 -9.22 -6.11 27.35
C THR A 186 -9.39 -4.59 27.44
N ILE A 187 -8.29 -3.87 27.32
CA ILE A 187 -8.25 -2.42 27.23
C ILE A 187 -7.63 -2.08 25.89
N ASN A 188 -8.30 -1.26 25.09
CA ASN A 188 -7.81 -0.75 23.82
C ASN A 188 -7.47 0.74 23.96
N TYR A 189 -6.29 1.10 23.50
CA TYR A 189 -5.82 2.47 23.40
C TYR A 189 -5.46 2.77 21.95
#